data_a0ce3be26eb75bb00e5c9a45f3a15d4f
#
_entry.id   a0ce3be26eb75bb00e5c9a45f3a15d4f
#
_cell.length_a   1.000
_cell.length_b   1.000
_cell.length_c   1.000
_cell.angle_alpha   90.00
_cell.angle_beta   90.00
_cell.angle_gamma   90.00
#
_symmetry.space_group_name_H-M   'P 1'
#
loop_
_entity.id
_entity.type
_entity.pdbx_description
1 polymer ?
#
loop_
_entity_poly.entity_id
_entity_poly.type
_entity_poly.pdbx_seq_one_letter_code
_entity_poly.pdbx_strand_id
1 'polypeptide(L)'
;MNYKFPSPSDLRFSQIKIGSQYCFNRVFSNDDILSFVNLTGDFNPLHINPDHGHKIFKQNIVHGILAASLFSTLVGMYCPGKNCLYLSQQIEFLKPIYPDQEMIVKGTVINKVKALKILHIKTEILVEKKMVIRGLAKVKVLE
;
A
#
# COMPACT_ATOMS: atom_id res chain seq x y z
N MET A 1 14.01 -24.16 -6.53
CA MET A 1 14.27 -22.75 -6.90
C MET A 1 14.47 -21.95 -5.62
N ASN A 2 15.67 -21.40 -5.40
CA ASN A 2 15.91 -20.51 -4.26
C ASN A 2 15.36 -19.14 -4.61
N TYR A 3 14.11 -18.86 -4.25
CA TYR A 3 13.57 -17.51 -4.30
C TYR A 3 14.30 -16.67 -3.26
N LYS A 4 15.21 -15.83 -3.72
CA LYS A 4 15.85 -14.84 -2.85
C LYS A 4 14.89 -13.64 -2.71
N PHE A 5 14.02 -13.70 -1.71
CA PHE A 5 13.16 -12.55 -1.39
C PHE A 5 14.03 -11.36 -0.95
N PRO A 6 13.64 -10.13 -1.31
CA PRO A 6 14.32 -8.95 -0.80
C PRO A 6 14.21 -8.91 0.72
N SER A 7 15.31 -8.51 1.38
CA SER A 7 15.32 -8.38 2.83
C SER A 7 14.62 -7.10 3.26
N PRO A 8 13.75 -7.15 4.28
CA PRO A 8 13.14 -5.94 4.84
C PRO A 8 14.18 -5.08 5.55
N SER A 9 13.92 -3.79 5.64
CA SER A 9 14.65 -2.88 6.52
C SER A 9 14.59 -3.36 7.98
N ASP A 10 15.57 -2.94 8.76
CA ASP A 10 15.66 -3.25 10.19
C ASP A 10 15.94 -1.96 10.99
N LEU A 11 14.97 -1.04 10.93
CA LEU A 11 15.12 0.27 11.55
C LEU A 11 14.63 0.24 13.00
N ARG A 12 15.51 0.70 13.90
CA ARG A 12 15.12 0.93 15.29
C ARG A 12 14.33 2.22 15.43
N PHE A 13 13.46 2.31 16.41
CA PHE A 13 12.65 3.50 16.68
C PHE A 13 13.51 4.79 16.80
N SER A 14 14.67 4.71 17.42
CA SER A 14 15.61 5.84 17.58
C SER A 14 16.18 6.36 16.26
N GLN A 15 16.34 5.50 15.26
CA GLN A 15 16.92 5.84 13.95
C GLN A 15 15.91 6.53 13.02
N ILE A 16 14.62 6.31 13.24
CA ILE A 16 13.56 6.87 12.41
C ILE A 16 13.30 8.32 12.81
N LYS A 17 13.34 9.24 11.85
CA LYS A 17 13.11 10.67 12.08
C LYS A 17 11.75 11.11 11.56
N ILE A 18 11.12 12.07 12.25
CA ILE A 18 9.94 12.77 11.71
C ILE A 18 10.36 13.49 10.43
N GLY A 19 9.53 13.40 9.39
CA GLY A 19 9.82 13.91 8.05
C GLY A 19 10.52 12.92 7.12
N SER A 20 11.04 11.79 7.63
CA SER A 20 11.60 10.74 6.76
C SER A 20 10.56 10.21 5.80
N GLN A 21 10.97 10.03 4.56
CA GLN A 21 10.11 9.53 3.47
C GLN A 21 10.66 8.23 2.93
N TYR A 22 9.74 7.33 2.58
CA TYR A 22 10.02 6.03 1.98
C TYR A 22 9.07 5.85 0.80
N CYS A 23 9.58 5.33 -0.30
CA CYS A 23 8.75 5.10 -1.49
C CYS A 23 9.23 3.90 -2.29
N PHE A 24 8.31 3.32 -3.04
CA PHE A 24 8.57 2.31 -4.04
C PHE A 24 7.48 2.35 -5.12
N ASN A 25 7.75 1.70 -6.24
CA ASN A 25 6.80 1.62 -7.34
C ASN A 25 6.20 0.21 -7.43
N ARG A 26 4.95 0.14 -7.88
CA ARG A 26 4.26 -1.12 -8.16
C ARG A 26 3.30 -0.96 -9.34
N VAL A 27 3.16 -2.03 -10.11
CA VAL A 27 2.16 -2.19 -11.15
C VAL A 27 1.35 -3.44 -10.84
N PHE A 28 0.03 -3.38 -10.99
CA PHE A 28 -0.83 -4.56 -10.94
C PHE A 28 -1.34 -4.89 -12.33
N SER A 29 -1.10 -6.12 -12.76
CA SER A 29 -1.67 -6.69 -13.99
C SER A 29 -3.09 -7.22 -13.74
N ASN A 30 -3.77 -7.61 -14.81
CA ASN A 30 -5.04 -8.34 -14.69
C ASN A 30 -4.87 -9.68 -13.94
N ASP A 31 -3.74 -10.36 -14.08
CA ASP A 31 -3.46 -11.60 -13.35
C ASP A 31 -3.30 -11.37 -11.84
N ASP A 32 -2.73 -10.24 -11.42
CA ASP A 32 -2.68 -9.85 -10.00
C ASP A 32 -4.11 -9.61 -9.46
N ILE A 33 -4.97 -8.95 -10.25
CA ILE A 33 -6.38 -8.73 -9.89
C ILE A 33 -7.11 -10.08 -9.74
N LEU A 34 -6.95 -10.99 -10.68
CA LEU A 34 -7.56 -12.33 -10.61
C LEU A 34 -7.04 -13.13 -9.41
N SER A 35 -5.77 -13.01 -9.09
CA SER A 35 -5.18 -13.63 -7.90
C SER A 35 -5.82 -13.11 -6.62
N PHE A 36 -6.04 -11.80 -6.53
CA PHE A 36 -6.72 -11.16 -5.40
C PHE A 36 -8.20 -11.58 -5.31
N VAL A 37 -8.90 -11.64 -6.44
CA VAL A 37 -10.29 -12.13 -6.52
C VAL A 37 -10.40 -13.56 -5.99
N ASN A 38 -9.51 -14.45 -6.42
CA ASN A 38 -9.49 -15.85 -5.97
C ASN A 38 -9.15 -15.97 -4.48
N LEU A 39 -8.28 -15.10 -3.98
CA LEU A 39 -7.87 -15.09 -2.57
C LEU A 39 -8.97 -14.60 -1.65
N THR A 40 -9.70 -13.57 -2.05
CA THR A 40 -10.67 -12.86 -1.21
C THR A 40 -12.12 -13.25 -1.47
N GLY A 41 -12.42 -13.80 -2.66
CA GLY A 41 -13.80 -14.05 -3.10
C GLY A 41 -14.53 -12.80 -3.58
N ASP A 42 -13.85 -11.68 -3.81
CA ASP A 42 -14.48 -10.46 -4.33
C ASP A 42 -14.56 -10.49 -5.87
N PHE A 43 -15.59 -11.17 -6.37
CA PHE A 43 -15.91 -11.30 -7.79
C PHE A 43 -16.74 -10.14 -8.35
N ASN A 44 -16.64 -8.93 -7.76
CA ASN A 44 -17.38 -7.78 -8.26
C ASN A 44 -17.06 -7.53 -9.74
N PRO A 45 -18.08 -7.45 -10.62
CA PRO A 45 -17.86 -7.31 -12.07
C PRO A 45 -17.13 -6.04 -12.50
N LEU A 46 -17.05 -5.02 -11.65
CA LEU A 46 -16.21 -3.82 -11.90
C LEU A 46 -14.74 -4.17 -12.10
N HIS A 47 -14.28 -5.28 -11.51
CA HIS A 47 -12.88 -5.67 -11.54
C HIS A 47 -12.56 -6.74 -12.59
N ILE A 48 -13.54 -7.55 -12.97
CA ILE A 48 -13.30 -8.76 -13.78
C ILE A 48 -14.12 -8.84 -15.07
N ASN A 49 -15.16 -8.04 -15.24
CA ASN A 49 -16.00 -8.06 -16.42
C ASN A 49 -15.76 -6.80 -17.28
N PRO A 50 -15.09 -6.92 -18.46
CA PRO A 50 -14.77 -5.78 -19.31
C PRO A 50 -15.99 -4.98 -19.74
N ASP A 51 -17.08 -5.67 -20.12
CA ASP A 51 -18.30 -5.01 -20.58
C ASP A 51 -18.96 -4.17 -19.47
N HIS A 52 -18.91 -4.68 -18.23
CA HIS A 52 -19.44 -3.96 -17.09
C HIS A 52 -18.53 -2.79 -16.70
N GLY A 53 -17.22 -3.00 -16.72
CA GLY A 53 -16.23 -1.95 -16.44
C GLY A 53 -16.34 -0.78 -17.43
N HIS A 54 -16.48 -1.05 -18.71
CA HIS A 54 -16.64 -0.02 -19.77
C HIS A 54 -17.90 0.83 -19.63
N LYS A 55 -18.97 0.33 -19.03
CA LYS A 55 -20.20 1.11 -18.83
C LYS A 55 -20.05 2.23 -17.81
N ILE A 56 -19.14 2.09 -16.86
CA ILE A 56 -19.00 2.99 -15.71
C ILE A 56 -17.65 3.72 -15.75
N PHE A 57 -16.59 3.00 -16.09
CA PHE A 57 -15.23 3.49 -16.22
C PHE A 57 -14.69 3.22 -17.64
N LYS A 58 -13.45 3.60 -17.92
CA LYS A 58 -12.82 3.31 -19.22
C LYS A 58 -12.59 1.82 -19.45
N GLN A 59 -12.40 1.06 -18.36
CA GLN A 59 -12.15 -0.38 -18.34
C GLN A 59 -12.36 -0.91 -16.90
N ASN A 60 -12.05 -2.18 -16.66
CA ASN A 60 -11.98 -2.71 -15.30
C ASN A 60 -11.03 -1.89 -14.45
N ILE A 61 -11.32 -1.81 -13.16
CA ILE A 61 -10.49 -1.10 -12.20
C ILE A 61 -9.84 -2.07 -11.21
N VAL A 62 -8.69 -1.69 -10.67
CA VAL A 62 -8.03 -2.39 -9.57
C VAL A 62 -8.88 -2.25 -8.30
N HIS A 63 -9.00 -3.32 -7.49
CA HIS A 63 -9.64 -3.21 -6.18
C HIS A 63 -8.90 -2.17 -5.34
N GLY A 64 -9.62 -1.22 -4.78
CA GLY A 64 -9.02 -0.20 -3.91
C GLY A 64 -8.22 -0.82 -2.75
N ILE A 65 -8.77 -1.87 -2.13
CA ILE A 65 -8.10 -2.61 -1.04
C ILE A 65 -6.86 -3.36 -1.53
N LEU A 66 -6.84 -3.91 -2.75
CA LEU A 66 -5.63 -4.51 -3.32
C LEU A 66 -4.53 -3.44 -3.46
N ALA A 67 -4.84 -2.27 -4.00
CA ALA A 67 -3.88 -1.18 -4.07
C ALA A 67 -3.44 -0.71 -2.68
N ALA A 68 -4.36 -0.54 -1.75
CA ALA A 68 -4.06 -0.13 -0.36
C ALA A 68 -3.24 -1.18 0.41
N SER A 69 -3.28 -2.46 0.02
CA SER A 69 -2.44 -3.51 0.62
C SER A 69 -0.95 -3.22 0.46
N LEU A 70 -0.56 -2.37 -0.49
CA LEU A 70 0.82 -1.90 -0.66
C LEU A 70 1.32 -1.08 0.54
N PHE A 71 0.44 -0.53 1.36
CA PHE A 71 0.84 0.08 2.63
C PHE A 71 1.41 -0.95 3.62
N SER A 72 0.99 -2.21 3.53
CA SER A 72 1.63 -3.30 4.28
C SER A 72 3.08 -3.52 3.82
N THR A 73 3.32 -3.48 2.50
CA THR A 73 4.67 -3.55 1.94
C THR A 73 5.52 -2.37 2.41
N LEU A 74 4.96 -1.14 2.39
CA LEU A 74 5.65 0.06 2.86
C LEU A 74 6.13 -0.09 4.30
N VAL A 75 5.26 -0.56 5.17
CA VAL A 75 5.54 -0.71 6.61
C VAL A 75 6.47 -1.90 6.87
N GLY A 76 6.18 -3.04 6.28
CA GLY A 76 6.89 -4.29 6.55
C GLY A 76 8.26 -4.38 5.89
N MET A 77 8.46 -3.68 4.77
CA MET A 77 9.71 -3.78 4.01
C MET A 77 10.59 -2.53 4.10
N TYR A 78 9.99 -1.35 4.33
CA TYR A 78 10.72 -0.08 4.24
C TYR A 78 10.83 0.67 5.58
N CYS A 79 9.72 0.90 6.29
CA CYS A 79 9.75 1.65 7.55
C CYS A 79 8.61 1.25 8.51
N PRO A 80 8.95 0.63 9.63
CA PRO A 80 10.26 0.31 10.19
C PRO A 80 10.91 -0.95 9.60
N GLY A 81 10.18 -1.78 8.85
CA GLY A 81 10.66 -3.02 8.28
C GLY A 81 10.29 -4.24 9.13
N LYS A 82 11.21 -5.21 9.24
CA LYS A 82 10.93 -6.56 9.79
C LYS A 82 10.35 -6.58 11.22
N ASN A 83 10.70 -5.59 12.03
CA ASN A 83 10.27 -5.55 13.43
C ASN A 83 9.11 -4.59 13.62
N CYS A 84 8.05 -4.76 12.85
CA CYS A 84 6.86 -3.91 12.95
C CYS A 84 5.60 -4.69 13.29
N LEU A 85 4.73 -4.03 14.03
CA LEU A 85 3.35 -4.46 14.23
C LEU A 85 2.42 -3.37 13.72
N TYR A 86 1.62 -3.70 12.72
CA TYR A 86 0.61 -2.80 12.17
C TYR A 86 -0.55 -2.69 13.16
N LEU A 87 -0.87 -1.50 13.62
CA LEU A 87 -1.93 -1.28 14.61
C LEU A 87 -3.23 -0.79 13.98
N SER A 88 -3.13 0.15 13.04
CA SER A 88 -4.31 0.67 12.33
C SER A 88 -3.93 1.33 11.02
N GLN A 89 -4.90 1.40 10.10
CA GLN A 89 -4.81 2.10 8.84
C GLN A 89 -6.14 2.80 8.54
N GLN A 90 -6.10 4.11 8.38
CA GLN A 90 -7.17 4.87 7.76
C GLN A 90 -6.87 4.97 6.26
N ILE A 91 -7.90 4.86 5.42
CA ILE A 91 -7.77 4.89 3.96
C ILE A 91 -8.91 5.69 3.37
N GLU A 92 -8.57 6.57 2.41
CA GLU A 92 -9.52 7.23 1.54
C GLU A 92 -9.17 6.91 0.08
N PHE A 93 -10.15 6.43 -0.68
CA PHE A 93 -10.04 6.16 -2.11
C PHE A 93 -10.54 7.38 -2.90
N LEU A 94 -9.64 8.05 -3.59
CA LEU A 94 -9.95 9.34 -4.24
C LEU A 94 -10.25 9.18 -5.73
N LYS A 95 -9.59 8.23 -6.40
CA LYS A 95 -9.73 7.98 -7.84
C LYS A 95 -9.56 6.50 -8.14
N PRO A 96 -10.23 5.98 -9.20
CA PRO A 96 -9.99 4.62 -9.66
C PRO A 96 -8.55 4.45 -10.18
N ILE A 97 -8.02 3.25 -10.01
CA ILE A 97 -6.74 2.82 -10.56
C ILE A 97 -7.03 1.76 -11.61
N TYR A 98 -6.38 1.86 -12.76
CA TYR A 98 -6.53 0.90 -13.84
C TYR A 98 -5.39 -0.12 -13.84
N PRO A 99 -5.63 -1.35 -14.36
CA PRO A 99 -4.55 -2.32 -14.56
C PRO A 99 -3.39 -1.69 -15.36
N ASP A 100 -2.19 -2.16 -15.10
CA ASP A 100 -0.94 -1.77 -15.76
C ASP A 100 -0.51 -0.30 -15.55
N GLN A 101 -1.23 0.47 -14.73
CA GLN A 101 -0.76 1.79 -14.31
C GLN A 101 0.32 1.67 -13.23
N GLU A 102 1.38 2.46 -13.37
CA GLU A 102 2.42 2.56 -12.35
C GLU A 102 1.92 3.37 -11.15
N MET A 103 1.97 2.74 -9.98
CA MET A 103 1.66 3.36 -8.69
C MET A 103 2.96 3.70 -7.97
N ILE A 104 3.08 4.94 -7.49
CA ILE A 104 4.11 5.35 -6.55
C ILE A 104 3.51 5.28 -5.15
N VAL A 105 4.00 4.37 -4.33
CA VAL A 105 3.60 4.22 -2.93
C VAL A 105 4.57 4.99 -2.07
N LYS A 106 4.05 5.88 -1.22
CA LYS A 106 4.86 6.80 -0.40
C LYS A 106 4.39 6.79 1.04
N GLY A 107 5.35 6.75 1.96
CA GLY A 107 5.13 6.95 3.39
C GLY A 107 5.97 8.10 3.93
N THR A 108 5.37 8.93 4.77
CA THR A 108 6.07 10.01 5.47
C THR A 108 5.82 9.87 6.96
N VAL A 109 6.87 9.76 7.76
CA VAL A 109 6.75 9.72 9.21
C VAL A 109 6.36 11.11 9.71
N ILE A 110 5.16 11.26 10.26
CA ILE A 110 4.63 12.55 10.70
C ILE A 110 4.62 12.72 12.21
N ASN A 111 4.66 11.63 12.96
CA ASN A 111 4.71 11.68 14.43
C ASN A 111 5.34 10.42 15.02
N LYS A 112 5.88 10.53 16.23
CA LYS A 112 6.50 9.44 17.00
C LYS A 112 6.05 9.51 18.44
N VAL A 113 5.42 8.46 18.95
CA VAL A 113 5.04 8.31 20.37
C VAL A 113 6.11 7.50 21.08
N LYS A 114 7.05 8.17 21.75
CA LYS A 114 8.25 7.54 22.36
C LYS A 114 7.91 6.46 23.37
N ALA A 115 7.00 6.72 24.29
CA ALA A 115 6.65 5.80 25.38
C ALA A 115 6.15 4.44 24.88
N LEU A 116 5.49 4.41 23.72
CA LEU A 116 4.88 3.21 23.13
C LEU A 116 5.64 2.69 21.93
N LYS A 117 6.68 3.40 21.47
CA LYS A 117 7.41 3.14 20.21
C LYS A 117 6.49 3.07 19.00
N ILE A 118 5.48 3.94 18.94
CA ILE A 118 4.52 4.03 17.84
C ILE A 118 4.92 5.13 16.87
N LEU A 119 4.87 4.81 15.58
CA LEU A 119 5.01 5.73 14.46
C LEU A 119 3.64 6.07 13.89
N HIS A 120 3.42 7.33 13.54
CA HIS A 120 2.33 7.72 12.66
C HIS A 120 2.92 8.02 11.28
N ILE A 121 2.47 7.28 10.28
CA ILE A 121 2.98 7.38 8.92
C ILE A 121 1.84 7.81 8.01
N LYS A 122 1.97 8.99 7.41
CA LYS A 122 1.10 9.40 6.32
C LYS A 122 1.39 8.51 5.11
N THR A 123 0.36 7.86 4.58
CA THR A 123 0.47 6.91 3.47
C THR A 123 -0.25 7.46 2.24
N GLU A 124 0.38 7.35 1.09
CA GLU A 124 -0.08 7.94 -0.16
C GLU A 124 0.21 6.99 -1.32
N ILE A 125 -0.73 6.90 -2.27
CA ILE A 125 -0.49 6.28 -3.58
C ILE A 125 -0.81 7.30 -4.66
N LEU A 126 0.14 7.47 -5.58
CA LEU A 126 0.04 8.38 -6.71
C LEU A 126 0.10 7.59 -8.02
N VAL A 127 -0.70 8.02 -8.99
CA VAL A 127 -0.64 7.57 -10.39
C VAL A 127 -0.53 8.83 -11.26
N GLU A 128 0.46 8.88 -12.15
CA GLU A 128 0.71 10.05 -13.00
C GLU A 128 0.80 11.36 -12.19
N LYS A 129 1.48 11.32 -11.06
CA LYS A 129 1.63 12.45 -10.11
C LYS A 129 0.31 12.91 -9.43
N LYS A 130 -0.80 12.20 -9.63
CA LYS A 130 -2.09 12.50 -9.00
C LYS A 130 -2.33 11.57 -7.82
N MET A 131 -2.77 12.12 -6.69
CA MET A 131 -3.17 11.34 -5.53
C MET A 131 -4.39 10.49 -5.85
N VAL A 132 -4.29 9.17 -5.68
CA VAL A 132 -5.39 8.22 -5.91
C VAL A 132 -5.86 7.56 -4.62
N ILE A 133 -4.97 7.33 -3.66
CA ILE A 133 -5.28 6.84 -2.31
C ILE A 133 -4.45 7.62 -1.31
N ARG A 134 -5.04 7.95 -0.16
CA ARG A 134 -4.32 8.53 0.98
C ARG A 134 -4.78 7.91 2.29
N GLY A 135 -3.96 8.00 3.31
CA GLY A 135 -4.30 7.46 4.62
C GLY A 135 -3.30 7.77 5.70
N LEU A 136 -3.54 7.14 6.85
CA LEU A 136 -2.70 7.25 8.03
C LEU A 136 -2.51 5.86 8.66
N ALA A 137 -1.26 5.43 8.76
CA ALA A 137 -0.86 4.22 9.45
C ALA A 137 -0.40 4.52 10.87
N LYS A 138 -0.77 3.65 11.83
CA LYS A 138 -0.13 3.55 13.15
C LYS A 138 0.60 2.24 13.22
N VAL A 139 1.89 2.29 13.51
CA VAL A 139 2.79 1.13 13.48
C VAL A 139 3.64 1.13 14.74
N LYS A 140 3.70 0.00 15.43
CA LYS A 140 4.60 -0.18 16.59
C LYS A 140 5.92 -0.79 16.12
N VAL A 141 7.02 -0.23 16.56
CA VAL A 141 8.36 -0.82 16.41
C VAL A 141 8.57 -1.80 17.55
N LEU A 142 8.87 -3.07 17.21
CA LEU A 142 9.11 -4.14 18.18
C LEU A 142 10.61 -4.24 18.44
N GLU A 143 11.04 -3.75 19.61
CA GLU A 143 12.44 -3.78 20.07
C GLU A 143 12.53 -3.74 21.59
#